data_c4fa4e780bcc1479472ba5d8bc643fce
#
_entry.id   c4fa4e780bcc1479472ba5d8bc643fce
#
_cell.length_a   1.000
_cell.length_b   1.000
_cell.length_c   1.000
_cell.angle_alpha   90.00
_cell.angle_beta   90.00
_cell.angle_gamma   90.00
#
_symmetry.space_group_name_H-M   'P 1'
#
loop_
_entity.id
_entity.type
_entity.pdbx_description
1 polymer ?
#
loop_
_entity_poly.entity_id
_entity_poly.type
_entity_poly.pdbx_seq_one_letter_code
_entity_poly.pdbx_strand_id
1 'polypeptide(L)'
;MKSNKRIFSISLLLTLLAGIIWYPLSAAAESSTGNTNGEFRVGMEAGYAPFNWTQTTDANDAVPIPGDHSYAGGYDVQIARIVAEGLNKRLVIVKTKWDGLAPALQSGKIDAVIAGMSPTPERKKEIDFSDPYYESNLVIVTRKDSKYADATSIQDFSGAKITAQLNTFHYTVIDQINGVQKQQAQADFGAMRTALASGVIDGYVSERPEGVTAASVNADIKMVEFSEENGFQTDPADTTIAIGLRKDDPNLEKINEILAGIPQEERTKIMDQAIIDQPAAENATDEEQPKKSLLNDFKTILDQYGILFLRGTGTTLLLALVGTIVGTLIGLLIGVIRTMPVPENKGKYALQKVINWLLSAYIEVFRSTPMMVQA
;
A
#
# COMPACT_ATOMS: atom_id res chain seq x y z
N MET A 1 40.13 -50.37 -0.31
CA MET A 1 39.13 -49.96 -1.33
C MET A 1 37.78 -49.43 -0.80
N LYS A 2 37.53 -49.37 0.52
CA LYS A 2 36.25 -48.83 1.09
C LYS A 2 36.27 -47.33 1.43
N SER A 3 37.44 -46.67 1.42
CA SER A 3 37.59 -45.26 1.78
C SER A 3 37.19 -44.29 0.64
N ASN A 4 37.45 -44.63 -0.61
CA ASN A 4 37.25 -43.72 -1.75
C ASN A 4 35.76 -43.52 -2.15
N LYS A 5 34.90 -44.50 -1.83
CA LYS A 5 33.44 -44.32 -2.15
C LYS A 5 32.73 -43.31 -1.24
N ARG A 6 33.18 -43.15 0.02
CA ARG A 6 32.61 -42.19 0.96
C ARG A 6 33.02 -40.73 0.64
N ILE A 7 34.25 -40.57 0.17
CA ILE A 7 34.77 -39.24 -0.24
C ILE A 7 34.03 -38.77 -1.53
N PHE A 8 33.79 -39.71 -2.46
CA PHE A 8 33.05 -39.40 -3.70
C PHE A 8 31.59 -39.02 -3.46
N SER A 9 30.92 -39.68 -2.50
CA SER A 9 29.53 -39.34 -2.13
C SER A 9 29.39 -37.98 -1.43
N ILE A 10 30.38 -37.60 -0.61
CA ILE A 10 30.40 -36.29 0.07
C ILE A 10 30.73 -35.17 -0.93
N SER A 11 31.63 -35.43 -1.88
CA SER A 11 31.96 -34.49 -2.95
C SER A 11 30.75 -34.23 -3.87
N LEU A 12 30.00 -35.29 -4.22
CA LEU A 12 28.79 -35.19 -5.06
C LEU A 12 27.65 -34.44 -4.34
N LEU A 13 27.53 -34.58 -3.00
CA LEU A 13 26.54 -33.87 -2.20
C LEU A 13 26.90 -32.39 -2.05
N LEU A 14 28.18 -32.05 -1.91
CA LEU A 14 28.70 -30.69 -1.84
C LEU A 14 28.59 -29.95 -3.18
N THR A 15 28.78 -30.64 -4.31
CA THR A 15 28.58 -30.05 -5.64
C THR A 15 27.09 -29.82 -5.96
N LEU A 16 26.20 -30.70 -5.50
CA LEU A 16 24.76 -30.49 -5.58
C LEU A 16 24.28 -29.28 -4.73
N LEU A 17 24.81 -29.12 -3.52
CA LEU A 17 24.52 -27.98 -2.65
C LEU A 17 25.13 -26.69 -3.18
N ALA A 18 26.33 -26.72 -3.75
CA ALA A 18 26.95 -25.55 -4.38
C ALA A 18 26.19 -25.12 -5.67
N GLY A 19 25.62 -26.08 -6.40
CA GLY A 19 24.77 -25.80 -7.57
C GLY A 19 23.43 -25.14 -7.22
N ILE A 20 22.88 -25.40 -6.03
CA ILE A 20 21.65 -24.75 -5.54
C ILE A 20 21.92 -23.32 -5.02
N ILE A 21 23.14 -23.09 -4.50
CA ILE A 21 23.55 -21.75 -3.99
C ILE A 21 23.99 -20.83 -5.14
N TRP A 22 24.32 -21.38 -6.31
CA TRP A 22 24.79 -20.62 -7.47
C TRP A 22 23.81 -20.53 -8.63
N TYR A 23 22.56 -20.95 -8.44
CA TYR A 23 21.53 -20.27 -9.19
C TYR A 23 21.50 -18.86 -8.61
N PRO A 24 21.87 -17.82 -9.37
CA PRO A 24 21.40 -16.51 -8.97
C PRO A 24 19.89 -16.67 -8.87
N LEU A 25 19.36 -16.53 -7.66
CA LEU A 25 18.03 -16.03 -7.47
C LEU A 25 18.13 -14.61 -8.06
N SER A 26 18.04 -14.52 -9.40
CA SER A 26 17.51 -13.37 -10.05
C SER A 26 16.06 -13.34 -9.57
N ALA A 27 15.86 -13.03 -8.28
CA ALA A 27 14.89 -12.02 -7.96
C ALA A 27 15.28 -10.92 -8.94
N ALA A 28 14.55 -10.82 -10.02
CA ALA A 28 14.47 -9.62 -10.79
C ALA A 28 13.96 -8.55 -9.80
N ALA A 29 14.84 -8.05 -8.94
CA ALA A 29 14.95 -6.65 -8.76
C ALA A 29 15.29 -6.19 -10.18
N GLU A 30 14.26 -5.99 -11.02
CA GLU A 30 14.33 -4.99 -12.03
C GLU A 30 14.73 -3.72 -11.29
N SER A 31 16.03 -3.53 -11.15
CA SER A 31 16.58 -2.21 -10.99
C SER A 31 16.19 -1.51 -12.28
N SER A 32 15.01 -0.91 -12.29
CA SER A 32 14.62 0.03 -13.31
C SER A 32 15.53 1.25 -13.14
N THR A 33 16.74 1.08 -13.59
CA THR A 33 17.62 2.17 -13.95
C THR A 33 16.95 2.88 -15.12
N GLY A 34 16.39 4.06 -14.83
CA GLY A 34 15.99 5.02 -15.86
C GLY A 34 14.80 4.57 -16.69
N ASN A 35 13.90 5.49 -16.89
CA ASN A 35 12.75 5.39 -17.80
C ASN A 35 13.12 4.69 -19.12
N THR A 36 12.77 3.41 -19.24
CA THR A 36 12.87 2.70 -20.50
C THR A 36 11.83 3.29 -21.43
N ASN A 37 12.27 3.86 -22.52
CA ASN A 37 11.54 4.53 -23.60
C ASN A 37 10.04 4.25 -23.62
N GLY A 38 9.25 5.26 -23.26
CA GLY A 38 7.82 5.25 -23.47
C GLY A 38 6.93 4.94 -22.26
N GLU A 39 7.44 4.74 -21.04
CA GLU A 39 6.61 4.55 -19.84
C GLU A 39 6.56 5.81 -18.96
N PHE A 40 5.38 6.04 -18.37
CA PHE A 40 5.17 7.01 -17.31
C PHE A 40 4.64 6.27 -16.08
N ARG A 41 5.51 6.06 -15.10
CA ARG A 41 5.22 5.28 -13.89
C ARG A 41 4.66 6.21 -12.82
N VAL A 42 3.40 5.99 -12.48
CA VAL A 42 2.67 6.82 -11.51
C VAL A 42 2.45 6.04 -10.22
N GLY A 43 2.90 6.59 -9.11
CA GLY A 43 2.69 6.06 -7.77
C GLY A 43 1.37 6.53 -7.17
N MET A 44 0.61 5.60 -6.59
CA MET A 44 -0.61 5.85 -5.82
C MET A 44 -0.88 4.70 -4.85
N GLU A 45 -1.72 4.94 -3.81
CA GLU A 45 -2.10 3.90 -2.86
C GLU A 45 -3.07 2.89 -3.47
N ALA A 46 -3.90 3.33 -4.42
CA ALA A 46 -5.05 2.61 -4.95
C ALA A 46 -6.00 2.10 -3.85
N GLY A 47 -6.23 2.94 -2.85
CA GLY A 47 -7.08 2.69 -1.68
C GLY A 47 -7.81 3.94 -1.16
N TYR A 48 -7.77 5.03 -1.92
CA TYR A 48 -8.32 6.35 -1.58
C TYR A 48 -9.40 6.78 -2.57
N ALA A 49 -10.55 6.09 -2.57
CA ALA A 49 -11.68 6.48 -3.41
C ALA A 49 -12.27 7.85 -2.97
N PRO A 50 -12.72 8.70 -3.90
CA PRO A 50 -12.85 8.50 -5.34
C PRO A 50 -11.60 8.89 -6.14
N PHE A 51 -10.51 9.31 -5.47
CA PHE A 51 -9.27 9.70 -6.14
C PHE A 51 -8.60 8.50 -6.81
N ASN A 52 -8.38 7.42 -6.07
CA ASN A 52 -7.83 6.18 -6.61
C ASN A 52 -8.25 4.97 -5.78
N TRP A 53 -8.60 3.88 -6.43
CA TRP A 53 -8.98 2.62 -5.79
C TRP A 53 -8.50 1.41 -6.57
N THR A 54 -8.56 0.23 -5.93
CA THR A 54 -8.31 -1.07 -6.57
C THR A 54 -9.62 -1.75 -6.91
N GLN A 55 -9.73 -2.29 -8.13
CA GLN A 55 -10.86 -3.09 -8.59
C GLN A 55 -10.39 -4.34 -9.33
N THR A 56 -11.29 -5.33 -9.51
CA THR A 56 -10.97 -6.64 -10.08
C THR A 56 -11.13 -6.71 -11.60
N THR A 57 -11.79 -5.71 -12.19
CA THR A 57 -12.07 -5.64 -13.64
C THR A 57 -11.44 -4.39 -14.26
N ASP A 58 -11.33 -4.36 -15.57
CA ASP A 58 -10.91 -3.22 -16.37
C ASP A 58 -12.04 -2.22 -16.66
N ALA A 59 -13.21 -2.36 -15.99
CA ALA A 59 -14.32 -1.44 -16.16
C ALA A 59 -13.90 0.01 -15.84
N ASN A 60 -14.64 0.98 -16.42
CA ASN A 60 -14.46 2.43 -16.17
C ASN A 60 -13.02 2.90 -16.46
N ASP A 61 -12.43 2.37 -17.53
CA ASP A 61 -11.08 2.71 -17.97
C ASP A 61 -9.99 2.49 -16.91
N ALA A 62 -10.19 1.54 -16.03
CA ALA A 62 -9.20 1.19 -15.00
C ALA A 62 -7.92 0.61 -15.64
N VAL A 63 -6.79 0.94 -15.04
CA VAL A 63 -5.45 0.59 -15.55
C VAL A 63 -4.90 -0.61 -14.77
N PRO A 64 -4.36 -1.65 -15.44
CA PRO A 64 -3.76 -2.79 -14.77
C PRO A 64 -2.65 -2.38 -13.80
N ILE A 65 -2.63 -2.99 -12.61
CA ILE A 65 -1.54 -2.83 -11.64
C ILE A 65 -0.52 -3.95 -11.88
N PRO A 66 0.71 -3.66 -12.33
CA PRO A 66 1.72 -4.67 -12.59
C PRO A 66 2.02 -5.52 -11.34
N GLY A 67 2.01 -6.84 -11.49
CA GLY A 67 2.28 -7.77 -10.40
C GLY A 67 1.11 -8.01 -9.45
N ASP A 68 0.02 -7.25 -9.58
CA ASP A 68 -1.25 -7.44 -8.89
C ASP A 68 -2.31 -7.80 -9.95
N HIS A 69 -3.13 -8.81 -9.72
CA HIS A 69 -4.18 -9.20 -10.67
C HIS A 69 -5.42 -8.28 -10.56
N SER A 70 -5.18 -7.02 -10.38
CA SER A 70 -6.17 -5.98 -10.18
C SER A 70 -5.89 -4.76 -11.04
N TYR A 71 -6.82 -3.83 -11.02
CA TYR A 71 -6.78 -2.59 -11.80
C TYR A 71 -6.92 -1.41 -10.84
N ALA A 72 -6.31 -0.28 -11.19
CA ALA A 72 -6.52 0.98 -10.52
C ALA A 72 -7.55 1.80 -11.29
N GLY A 73 -8.57 2.30 -10.59
CA GLY A 73 -9.57 3.24 -11.08
C GLY A 73 -9.59 4.52 -10.25
N GLY A 74 -10.33 5.52 -10.70
CA GLY A 74 -10.55 6.77 -9.99
C GLY A 74 -10.07 8.03 -10.70
N TYR A 75 -10.35 9.15 -10.06
CA TYR A 75 -10.02 10.49 -10.59
C TYR A 75 -8.53 10.64 -10.94
N ASP A 76 -7.65 10.25 -10.01
CA ASP A 76 -6.21 10.32 -10.19
C ASP A 76 -5.71 9.47 -11.37
N VAL A 77 -6.36 8.32 -11.60
CA VAL A 77 -6.03 7.43 -12.72
C VAL A 77 -6.39 8.08 -14.05
N GLN A 78 -7.54 8.78 -14.12
CA GLN A 78 -7.93 9.51 -15.32
C GLN A 78 -7.00 10.71 -15.59
N ILE A 79 -6.63 11.47 -14.56
CA ILE A 79 -5.63 12.55 -14.69
C ILE A 79 -4.27 11.97 -15.12
N ALA A 80 -3.84 10.86 -14.53
CA ALA A 80 -2.59 10.19 -14.90
C ALA A 80 -2.59 9.73 -16.37
N ARG A 81 -3.72 9.25 -16.88
CA ARG A 81 -3.90 8.87 -18.28
C ARG A 81 -3.74 10.08 -19.20
N ILE A 82 -4.47 11.17 -18.92
CA ILE A 82 -4.38 12.41 -19.73
C ILE A 82 -2.94 12.93 -19.75
N VAL A 83 -2.25 12.93 -18.61
CA VAL A 83 -0.86 13.34 -18.53
C VAL A 83 0.06 12.41 -19.31
N ALA A 84 -0.09 11.10 -19.17
CA ALA A 84 0.72 10.12 -19.90
C ALA A 84 0.54 10.25 -21.42
N GLU A 85 -0.69 10.42 -21.89
CA GLU A 85 -1.01 10.67 -23.31
C GLU A 85 -0.38 11.96 -23.80
N GLY A 86 -0.51 13.06 -23.04
CA GLY A 86 0.10 14.36 -23.37
C GLY A 86 1.63 14.32 -23.41
N LEU A 87 2.24 13.44 -22.65
CA LEU A 87 3.68 13.13 -22.66
C LEU A 87 4.07 12.12 -23.74
N ASN A 88 3.11 11.55 -24.47
CA ASN A 88 3.31 10.46 -25.43
C ASN A 88 4.00 9.23 -24.81
N LYS A 89 3.56 8.85 -23.60
CA LYS A 89 4.09 7.72 -22.83
C LYS A 89 2.99 6.76 -22.43
N ARG A 90 3.33 5.48 -22.23
CA ARG A 90 2.41 4.47 -21.70
C ARG A 90 2.28 4.64 -20.18
N LEU A 91 1.06 4.78 -19.68
CA LEU A 91 0.80 4.82 -18.24
C LEU A 91 1.09 3.46 -17.59
N VAL A 92 1.81 3.49 -16.49
CA VAL A 92 2.06 2.33 -15.61
C VAL A 92 1.76 2.73 -14.18
N ILE A 93 0.79 2.07 -13.55
CA ILE A 93 0.46 2.31 -12.15
C ILE A 93 1.38 1.50 -11.25
N VAL A 94 1.99 2.16 -10.27
CA VAL A 94 2.83 1.52 -9.25
C VAL A 94 2.15 1.68 -7.89
N LYS A 95 1.43 0.64 -7.47
CA LYS A 95 0.76 0.63 -6.17
C LYS A 95 1.79 0.70 -5.06
N THR A 96 1.70 1.71 -4.22
CA THR A 96 2.69 2.02 -3.18
C THR A 96 1.98 2.58 -1.96
N LYS A 97 2.32 2.13 -0.76
CA LYS A 97 1.79 2.71 0.47
C LYS A 97 2.12 4.21 0.56
N TRP A 98 1.25 4.97 1.21
CA TRP A 98 1.36 6.44 1.33
C TRP A 98 2.78 6.90 1.68
N ASP A 99 3.34 6.38 2.77
CA ASP A 99 4.67 6.77 3.25
C ASP A 99 5.81 6.39 2.29
N GLY A 100 5.55 5.47 1.36
CA GLY A 100 6.50 5.01 0.37
C GLY A 100 6.52 5.85 -0.91
N LEU A 101 5.54 6.74 -1.13
CA LEU A 101 5.39 7.48 -2.40
C LEU A 101 6.55 8.44 -2.65
N ALA A 102 6.86 9.33 -1.72
CA ALA A 102 7.97 10.27 -1.87
C ALA A 102 9.34 9.57 -1.98
N PRO A 103 9.68 8.57 -1.15
CA PRO A 103 10.89 7.76 -1.36
C PRO A 103 10.94 7.03 -2.70
N ALA A 104 9.82 6.50 -3.20
CA ALA A 104 9.76 5.84 -4.51
C ALA A 104 10.02 6.83 -5.66
N LEU A 105 9.50 8.06 -5.54
CA LEU A 105 9.73 9.14 -6.49
C LEU A 105 11.21 9.56 -6.50
N GLN A 106 11.78 9.82 -5.35
CA GLN A 106 13.18 10.24 -5.18
C GLN A 106 14.17 9.17 -5.70
N SER A 107 13.87 7.88 -5.46
CA SER A 107 14.71 6.78 -5.95
C SER A 107 14.53 6.46 -7.43
N GLY A 108 13.60 7.12 -8.14
CA GLY A 108 13.34 6.87 -9.55
C GLY A 108 12.54 5.58 -9.82
N LYS A 109 11.96 4.95 -8.79
CA LYS A 109 11.05 3.81 -8.95
C LYS A 109 9.75 4.21 -9.65
N ILE A 110 9.28 5.43 -9.39
CA ILE A 110 8.16 6.09 -10.07
C ILE A 110 8.61 7.42 -10.67
N ASP A 111 7.87 7.92 -11.65
CA ASP A 111 8.17 9.16 -12.35
C ASP A 111 7.32 10.33 -11.82
N ALA A 112 6.14 10.03 -11.29
CA ALA A 112 5.26 11.00 -10.66
C ALA A 112 4.46 10.35 -9.52
N VAL A 113 3.98 11.18 -8.59
CA VAL A 113 2.96 10.85 -7.60
C VAL A 113 1.67 11.54 -8.01
N ILE A 114 0.61 10.75 -8.30
CA ILE A 114 -0.75 11.25 -8.55
C ILE A 114 -1.66 10.45 -7.62
N ALA A 115 -1.90 10.99 -6.43
CA ALA A 115 -2.43 10.22 -5.31
C ALA A 115 -3.24 11.09 -4.31
N GLY A 116 -3.95 12.11 -4.78
CA GLY A 116 -4.62 13.05 -3.88
C GLY A 116 -3.64 13.82 -2.99
N MET A 117 -2.43 14.10 -3.47
CA MET A 117 -1.37 14.67 -2.64
C MET A 117 -1.35 16.19 -2.67
N SER A 118 -1.47 16.83 -1.49
CA SER A 118 -1.35 18.27 -1.34
C SER A 118 0.11 18.72 -1.33
N PRO A 119 0.44 19.86 -1.99
CA PRO A 119 1.79 20.41 -2.08
C PRO A 119 2.16 21.22 -0.83
N THR A 120 2.18 20.57 0.35
CA THR A 120 2.52 21.24 1.61
C THR A 120 3.94 21.81 1.60
N PRO A 121 4.24 22.86 2.41
CA PRO A 121 5.58 23.44 2.50
C PRO A 121 6.67 22.43 2.83
N GLU A 122 6.37 21.41 3.65
CA GLU A 122 7.30 20.34 4.03
C GLU A 122 7.65 19.49 2.82
N ARG A 123 6.64 19.04 2.06
CA ARG A 123 6.82 18.22 0.86
C ARG A 123 7.55 18.97 -0.25
N LYS A 124 7.27 20.26 -0.42
CA LYS A 124 7.97 21.14 -1.37
C LYS A 124 9.47 21.26 -1.11
N LYS A 125 9.96 20.95 0.09
CA LYS A 125 11.42 20.88 0.36
C LYS A 125 12.06 19.66 -0.30
N GLU A 126 11.32 18.59 -0.48
CA GLU A 126 11.84 17.29 -0.92
C GLU A 126 11.52 16.96 -2.38
N ILE A 127 10.37 17.39 -2.87
CA ILE A 127 9.88 17.13 -4.24
C ILE A 127 9.27 18.41 -4.82
N ASP A 128 9.14 18.48 -6.15
CA ASP A 128 8.43 19.54 -6.84
C ASP A 128 6.99 19.13 -7.11
N PHE A 129 6.15 20.11 -7.37
CA PHE A 129 4.73 19.92 -7.64
C PHE A 129 4.30 20.67 -8.89
N SER A 130 3.38 20.07 -9.63
CA SER A 130 2.68 20.73 -10.72
C SER A 130 1.74 21.82 -10.21
N ASP A 131 1.13 22.55 -11.15
CA ASP A 131 -0.10 23.29 -10.87
C ASP A 131 -1.18 22.34 -10.33
N PRO A 132 -2.11 22.85 -9.49
CA PRO A 132 -3.18 22.02 -8.92
C PRO A 132 -4.09 21.43 -10.00
N TYR A 133 -4.42 20.14 -9.85
CA TYR A 133 -5.43 19.51 -10.69
C TYR A 133 -6.78 19.32 -9.98
N TYR A 134 -6.83 19.52 -8.65
CA TYR A 134 -8.05 19.51 -7.86
C TYR A 134 -7.93 20.45 -6.66
N GLU A 135 -9.05 20.95 -6.19
CA GLU A 135 -9.17 21.74 -4.95
C GLU A 135 -10.38 21.22 -4.16
N SER A 136 -10.23 21.03 -2.87
CA SER A 136 -11.23 20.45 -2.00
C SER A 136 -11.31 21.17 -0.66
N ASN A 137 -12.44 20.97 0.04
CA ASN A 137 -12.64 21.41 1.42
C ASN A 137 -12.49 20.24 2.39
N LEU A 138 -12.03 20.56 3.61
CA LEU A 138 -11.97 19.58 4.68
C LEU A 138 -13.35 19.34 5.28
N VAL A 139 -13.59 18.06 5.58
CA VAL A 139 -14.82 17.58 6.21
C VAL A 139 -14.46 16.66 7.39
N ILE A 140 -15.42 16.40 8.27
CA ILE A 140 -15.33 15.31 9.23
C ILE A 140 -16.34 14.24 8.83
N VAL A 141 -15.85 13.01 8.70
CA VAL A 141 -16.69 11.83 8.47
C VAL A 141 -16.99 11.19 9.82
N THR A 142 -18.27 11.01 10.14
CA THR A 142 -18.75 10.47 11.41
C THR A 142 -19.85 9.43 11.18
N ARG A 143 -20.28 8.74 12.24
CA ARG A 143 -21.47 7.88 12.15
C ARG A 143 -22.73 8.73 12.15
N LYS A 144 -23.76 8.28 11.44
CA LYS A 144 -25.05 8.96 11.31
C LYS A 144 -25.83 9.03 12.65
N ASP A 145 -25.63 8.02 13.51
CA ASP A 145 -26.23 7.96 14.85
C ASP A 145 -25.40 8.70 15.92
N SER A 146 -24.27 9.26 15.54
CA SER A 146 -23.41 10.02 16.45
C SER A 146 -24.07 11.34 16.85
N LYS A 147 -23.85 11.76 18.10
CA LYS A 147 -24.25 13.09 18.57
C LYS A 147 -23.55 14.24 17.80
N TYR A 148 -22.54 13.92 17.02
CA TYR A 148 -21.77 14.86 16.21
C TYR A 148 -22.29 14.94 14.75
N ALA A 149 -23.27 14.11 14.38
CA ALA A 149 -23.76 14.03 13.00
C ALA A 149 -24.37 15.32 12.47
N ASP A 150 -24.92 16.16 13.35
CA ASP A 150 -25.54 17.43 13.01
C ASP A 150 -24.70 18.65 13.40
N ALA A 151 -23.39 18.45 13.60
CA ALA A 151 -22.45 19.50 13.89
C ALA A 151 -22.41 20.55 12.76
N THR A 152 -22.29 21.82 13.12
CA THR A 152 -22.20 22.96 12.19
C THR A 152 -20.86 23.69 12.29
N SER A 153 -20.08 23.35 13.31
CA SER A 153 -18.73 23.87 13.56
C SER A 153 -17.80 22.74 13.93
N ILE A 154 -16.53 22.87 13.58
CA ILE A 154 -15.49 21.95 14.09
C ILE A 154 -15.44 21.92 15.61
N GLN A 155 -15.85 23.00 16.28
CA GLN A 155 -15.84 23.10 17.75
C GLN A 155 -16.94 22.23 18.40
N ASP A 156 -17.98 21.84 17.65
CA ASP A 156 -19.01 20.91 18.12
C ASP A 156 -18.43 19.49 18.37
N PHE A 157 -17.26 19.19 17.81
CA PHE A 157 -16.51 17.95 18.05
C PHE A 157 -15.64 17.98 19.31
N SER A 158 -15.84 18.95 20.20
CA SER A 158 -15.19 18.96 21.51
C SER A 158 -15.46 17.67 22.28
N GLY A 159 -14.40 17.02 22.77
CA GLY A 159 -14.47 15.71 23.43
C GLY A 159 -14.62 14.51 22.51
N ALA A 160 -14.73 14.71 21.20
CA ALA A 160 -14.79 13.62 20.22
C ALA A 160 -13.42 12.96 20.02
N LYS A 161 -13.43 11.65 19.76
CA LYS A 161 -12.25 10.88 19.37
C LYS A 161 -12.05 11.02 17.86
N ILE A 162 -11.14 11.91 17.45
CA ILE A 162 -10.88 12.22 16.05
C ILE A 162 -9.49 11.74 15.63
N THR A 163 -9.39 11.18 14.43
CA THR A 163 -8.14 10.80 13.77
C THR A 163 -8.07 11.33 12.34
N ALA A 164 -6.96 11.06 11.67
CA ALA A 164 -6.78 11.23 10.25
C ALA A 164 -5.65 10.32 9.76
N GLN A 165 -5.36 10.36 8.46
CA GLN A 165 -4.29 9.56 7.89
C GLN A 165 -2.90 10.06 8.35
N LEU A 166 -2.01 9.11 8.59
CA LEU A 166 -0.63 9.35 9.00
C LEU A 166 0.12 10.18 7.95
N ASN A 167 0.98 11.10 8.42
CA ASN A 167 1.81 11.95 7.56
C ASN A 167 1.01 12.83 6.58
N THR A 168 -0.20 13.25 6.99
CA THR A 168 -1.01 14.22 6.27
C THR A 168 -1.29 15.46 7.10
N PHE A 169 -1.57 16.59 6.45
CA PHE A 169 -2.00 17.82 7.13
C PHE A 169 -3.38 17.65 7.80
N HIS A 170 -4.21 16.73 7.30
CA HIS A 170 -5.49 16.37 7.95
C HIS A 170 -5.30 16.00 9.43
N TYR A 171 -4.19 15.36 9.77
CA TYR A 171 -3.91 15.01 11.16
C TYR A 171 -3.50 16.22 12.00
N THR A 172 -2.83 17.20 11.41
CA THR A 172 -2.40 18.41 12.13
C THR A 172 -3.56 19.36 12.41
N VAL A 173 -4.51 19.50 11.48
CA VAL A 173 -5.66 20.40 11.68
C VAL A 173 -6.62 19.96 12.79
N ILE A 174 -6.57 18.70 13.22
CA ILE A 174 -7.36 18.20 14.36
C ILE A 174 -7.12 19.05 15.62
N ASP A 175 -5.91 19.60 15.79
CA ASP A 175 -5.55 20.41 16.96
C ASP A 175 -6.31 21.75 17.03
N GLN A 176 -7.03 22.14 15.96
CA GLN A 176 -7.91 23.29 15.95
C GLN A 176 -9.24 23.05 16.69
N ILE A 177 -9.58 21.81 16.98
CA ILE A 177 -10.79 21.45 17.72
C ILE A 177 -10.49 21.51 19.23
N ASN A 178 -11.08 22.46 19.92
CA ASN A 178 -10.86 22.63 21.35
C ASN A 178 -11.36 21.41 22.15
N GLY A 179 -10.49 20.82 22.97
CA GLY A 179 -10.85 19.69 23.83
C GLY A 179 -11.07 18.37 23.10
N VAL A 180 -10.66 18.26 21.85
CA VAL A 180 -10.71 16.99 21.07
C VAL A 180 -9.87 15.91 21.74
N GLN A 181 -10.32 14.67 21.65
CA GLN A 181 -9.51 13.48 21.99
C GLN A 181 -8.82 12.97 20.72
N LYS A 182 -7.72 13.63 20.33
CA LYS A 182 -6.95 13.25 19.14
C LYS A 182 -6.43 11.83 19.29
N GLN A 183 -6.85 10.94 18.39
CA GLN A 183 -6.45 9.54 18.36
C GLN A 183 -5.19 9.35 17.51
N GLN A 184 -4.55 8.19 17.66
CA GLN A 184 -3.39 7.85 16.84
C GLN A 184 -3.75 7.88 15.34
N ALA A 185 -2.89 8.49 14.53
CA ALA A 185 -3.06 8.53 13.08
C ALA A 185 -3.13 7.11 12.48
N GLN A 186 -3.96 6.93 11.47
CA GLN A 186 -4.18 5.65 10.82
C GLN A 186 -3.38 5.56 9.51
N ALA A 187 -3.08 4.33 9.09
CA ALA A 187 -2.26 4.11 7.89
C ALA A 187 -3.00 4.50 6.60
N ASP A 188 -4.30 4.23 6.53
CA ASP A 188 -5.13 4.40 5.33
C ASP A 188 -6.60 4.64 5.67
N PHE A 189 -7.41 4.98 4.66
CA PHE A 189 -8.84 5.26 4.80
C PHE A 189 -9.65 4.01 5.17
N GLY A 190 -9.25 2.82 4.74
CA GLY A 190 -9.89 1.57 5.11
C GLY A 190 -9.82 1.31 6.63
N ALA A 191 -8.65 1.57 7.22
CA ALA A 191 -8.44 1.48 8.67
C ALA A 191 -9.31 2.49 9.43
N MET A 192 -9.39 3.75 8.94
CA MET A 192 -10.23 4.79 9.54
C MET A 192 -11.72 4.44 9.48
N ARG A 193 -12.22 3.98 8.33
CA ARG A 193 -13.62 3.55 8.18
C ARG A 193 -13.96 2.38 9.09
N THR A 194 -13.05 1.41 9.23
CA THR A 194 -13.21 0.28 10.16
C THR A 194 -13.24 0.74 11.62
N ALA A 195 -12.35 1.63 12.01
CA ALA A 195 -12.32 2.20 13.37
C ALA A 195 -13.58 3.02 13.68
N LEU A 196 -14.11 3.76 12.69
CA LEU A 196 -15.35 4.51 12.80
C LEU A 196 -16.55 3.59 12.97
N ALA A 197 -16.70 2.57 12.11
CA ALA A 197 -17.80 1.61 12.16
C ALA A 197 -17.83 0.82 13.48
N SER A 198 -16.65 0.47 14.03
CA SER A 198 -16.52 -0.23 15.32
C SER A 198 -16.67 0.69 16.55
N GLY A 199 -16.79 2.00 16.38
CA GLY A 199 -16.93 2.96 17.47
C GLY A 199 -15.64 3.24 18.26
N VAL A 200 -14.48 2.83 17.73
CA VAL A 200 -13.16 3.15 18.30
C VAL A 200 -12.88 4.64 18.20
N ILE A 201 -13.29 5.25 17.08
CA ILE A 201 -13.25 6.69 16.85
C ILE A 201 -14.67 7.24 16.66
N ASP A 202 -14.85 8.54 16.87
CA ASP A 202 -16.10 9.26 16.63
C ASP A 202 -16.13 9.91 15.25
N GLY A 203 -14.96 10.15 14.66
CA GLY A 203 -14.83 10.69 13.31
C GLY A 203 -13.38 10.73 12.83
N TYR A 204 -13.22 11.05 11.56
CA TYR A 204 -11.92 11.32 10.94
C TYR A 204 -12.00 12.50 9.98
N VAL A 205 -10.88 13.24 9.87
CA VAL A 205 -10.76 14.36 8.93
C VAL A 205 -10.39 13.82 7.55
N SER A 206 -11.05 14.34 6.53
CA SER A 206 -10.84 13.99 5.12
C SER A 206 -11.20 15.15 4.20
N GLU A 207 -10.99 14.98 2.90
CA GLU A 207 -11.56 15.88 1.88
C GLU A 207 -12.99 15.49 1.54
N ARG A 208 -13.73 16.48 1.02
CA ARG A 208 -15.13 16.34 0.63
C ARG A 208 -15.41 15.15 -0.30
N PRO A 209 -14.65 14.88 -1.38
CA PRO A 209 -14.93 13.73 -2.26
C PRO A 209 -14.91 12.40 -1.54
N GLU A 210 -13.94 12.20 -0.65
CA GLU A 210 -13.87 10.98 0.17
C GLU A 210 -15.04 10.91 1.15
N GLY A 211 -15.41 12.03 1.78
CA GLY A 211 -16.57 12.09 2.66
C GLY A 211 -17.88 11.72 1.95
N VAL A 212 -18.10 12.23 0.72
CA VAL A 212 -19.22 11.84 -0.14
C VAL A 212 -19.18 10.34 -0.43
N THR A 213 -18.01 9.83 -0.80
CA THR A 213 -17.78 8.41 -1.04
C THR A 213 -18.13 7.56 0.17
N ALA A 214 -17.59 7.89 1.34
CA ALA A 214 -17.82 7.13 2.57
C ALA A 214 -19.33 7.08 2.92
N ALA A 215 -20.03 8.19 2.75
CA ALA A 215 -21.46 8.27 3.00
C ALA A 215 -22.32 7.53 1.94
N SER A 216 -21.85 7.44 0.69
CA SER A 216 -22.56 6.74 -0.38
C SER A 216 -22.46 5.22 -0.27
N VAL A 217 -21.30 4.71 0.19
CA VAL A 217 -21.05 3.26 0.32
C VAL A 217 -21.52 2.67 1.66
N ASN A 218 -21.81 3.51 2.64
CA ASN A 218 -22.30 3.06 3.96
C ASN A 218 -23.36 4.03 4.49
N ALA A 219 -24.62 3.57 4.53
CA ALA A 219 -25.77 4.35 4.99
C ALA A 219 -25.66 4.81 6.47
N ASP A 220 -24.82 4.17 7.28
CA ASP A 220 -24.59 4.51 8.68
C ASP A 220 -23.52 5.61 8.86
N ILE A 221 -22.92 6.06 7.78
CA ILE A 221 -21.90 7.12 7.78
C ILE A 221 -22.51 8.44 7.28
N LYS A 222 -22.07 9.54 7.86
CA LYS A 222 -22.41 10.91 7.47
C LYS A 222 -21.16 11.75 7.33
N MET A 223 -21.10 12.49 6.26
CA MET A 223 -20.12 13.56 6.07
C MET A 223 -20.68 14.85 6.70
N VAL A 224 -19.88 15.54 7.48
CA VAL A 224 -20.18 16.83 8.09
C VAL A 224 -19.33 17.90 7.39
N GLU A 225 -20.00 18.82 6.71
CA GLU A 225 -19.40 19.97 6.04
C GLU A 225 -19.49 21.22 6.92
N PHE A 226 -18.56 22.14 6.75
CA PHE A 226 -18.50 23.37 7.51
C PHE A 226 -18.43 24.57 6.56
N SER A 227 -18.97 25.73 6.99
CA SER A 227 -18.69 27.00 6.34
C SER A 227 -17.23 27.41 6.60
N GLU A 228 -16.69 28.32 5.78
CA GLU A 228 -15.32 28.83 5.96
C GLU A 228 -15.06 29.37 7.38
N GLU A 229 -16.05 30.04 7.98
CA GLU A 229 -15.92 30.62 9.33
C GLU A 229 -15.92 29.56 10.43
N ASN A 230 -16.60 28.42 10.23
CA ASN A 230 -16.82 27.38 11.23
C ASN A 230 -15.99 26.11 10.97
N GLY A 231 -15.27 26.08 9.85
CA GLY A 231 -14.44 24.98 9.42
C GLY A 231 -12.98 25.08 9.88
N PHE A 232 -12.19 24.17 9.36
CA PHE A 232 -10.75 24.18 9.56
C PHE A 232 -10.11 25.37 8.83
N GLN A 233 -9.22 26.05 9.50
CA GLN A 233 -8.39 27.09 8.89
C GLN A 233 -7.15 26.41 8.28
N THR A 234 -6.97 26.56 6.98
CA THR A 234 -5.89 25.92 6.22
C THR A 234 -5.21 26.94 5.32
N ASP A 235 -3.94 26.70 4.99
CA ASP A 235 -3.32 27.40 3.87
C ASP A 235 -4.01 26.92 2.57
N PRO A 236 -4.33 27.81 1.62
CA PRO A 236 -4.90 27.39 0.33
C PRO A 236 -4.10 26.30 -0.38
N ALA A 237 -2.77 26.25 -0.18
CA ALA A 237 -1.93 25.20 -0.72
C ALA A 237 -2.22 23.80 -0.11
N ASP A 238 -2.72 23.76 1.11
CA ASP A 238 -2.99 22.48 1.80
C ASP A 238 -4.27 21.81 1.26
N THR A 239 -5.23 22.60 0.80
CA THR A 239 -6.50 22.12 0.22
C THR A 239 -6.46 21.89 -1.28
N THR A 240 -5.34 22.20 -1.94
CA THR A 240 -5.09 21.85 -3.34
C THR A 240 -4.42 20.51 -3.47
N ILE A 241 -4.64 19.85 -4.61
CA ILE A 241 -4.03 18.55 -4.95
C ILE A 241 -3.25 18.72 -6.23
N ALA A 242 -1.98 18.30 -6.21
CA ALA A 242 -1.03 18.48 -7.29
C ALA A 242 -0.20 17.23 -7.57
N ILE A 243 0.37 17.13 -8.75
CA ILE A 243 1.24 16.03 -9.14
C ILE A 243 2.62 16.24 -8.53
N GLY A 244 3.08 15.28 -7.71
CA GLY A 244 4.44 15.29 -7.17
C GLY A 244 5.45 14.79 -8.20
N LEU A 245 6.54 15.53 -8.37
CA LEU A 245 7.64 15.22 -9.29
C LEU A 245 8.99 15.30 -8.55
N ARG A 246 10.04 14.69 -9.11
CA ARG A 246 11.39 14.92 -8.56
C ARG A 246 11.76 16.39 -8.69
N LYS A 247 12.69 16.83 -7.85
CA LYS A 247 13.27 18.17 -7.98
C LYS A 247 13.85 18.37 -9.38
N ASP A 248 13.54 19.54 -9.94
CA ASP A 248 14.01 19.97 -11.27
C ASP A 248 13.62 18.98 -12.40
N ASP A 249 12.44 18.30 -12.28
CA ASP A 249 11.98 17.36 -13.30
C ASP A 249 11.71 18.09 -14.62
N PRO A 250 12.32 17.68 -15.73
CA PRO A 250 12.19 18.37 -17.02
C PRO A 250 10.77 18.32 -17.61
N ASN A 251 9.90 17.46 -17.10
CA ASN A 251 8.51 17.35 -17.57
C ASN A 251 7.56 18.29 -16.84
N LEU A 252 7.99 19.01 -15.80
CA LEU A 252 7.10 19.83 -14.97
C LEU A 252 6.30 20.87 -15.80
N GLU A 253 6.99 21.64 -16.64
CA GLU A 253 6.34 22.64 -17.50
C GLU A 253 5.34 21.98 -18.46
N LYS A 254 5.74 20.86 -19.07
CA LYS A 254 4.87 20.13 -19.99
C LYS A 254 3.65 19.54 -19.30
N ILE A 255 3.79 19.05 -18.08
CA ILE A 255 2.68 18.57 -17.26
C ILE A 255 1.73 19.72 -16.92
N ASN A 256 2.25 20.89 -16.56
CA ASN A 256 1.42 22.08 -16.30
C ASN A 256 0.64 22.53 -17.54
N GLU A 257 1.27 22.53 -18.73
CA GLU A 257 0.57 22.80 -19.99
C GLU A 257 -0.59 21.80 -20.24
N ILE A 258 -0.35 20.51 -19.98
CA ILE A 258 -1.38 19.47 -20.14
C ILE A 258 -2.53 19.70 -19.15
N LEU A 259 -2.22 19.97 -17.89
CA LEU A 259 -3.22 20.26 -16.86
C LEU A 259 -4.03 21.51 -17.18
N ALA A 260 -3.38 22.59 -17.66
CA ALA A 260 -4.07 23.81 -18.09
C ALA A 260 -5.04 23.56 -19.26
N GLY A 261 -4.77 22.54 -20.07
CA GLY A 261 -5.65 22.11 -21.16
C GLY A 261 -6.92 21.39 -20.71
N ILE A 262 -7.06 21.02 -19.41
CA ILE A 262 -8.24 20.35 -18.86
C ILE A 262 -9.16 21.44 -18.24
N PRO A 263 -10.31 21.77 -18.86
CA PRO A 263 -11.24 22.75 -18.31
C PRO A 263 -11.78 22.32 -16.94
N GLN A 264 -12.13 23.29 -16.09
CA GLN A 264 -12.67 22.99 -14.75
C GLN A 264 -13.95 22.15 -14.82
N GLU A 265 -14.81 22.39 -15.82
CA GLU A 265 -16.00 21.58 -16.04
C GLU A 265 -15.68 20.10 -16.30
N GLU A 266 -14.64 19.82 -17.08
CA GLU A 266 -14.18 18.45 -17.35
C GLU A 266 -13.59 17.81 -16.10
N ARG A 267 -12.80 18.54 -15.31
CA ARG A 267 -12.27 18.07 -14.01
C ARG A 267 -13.40 17.68 -13.05
N THR A 268 -14.43 18.53 -12.97
CA THR A 268 -15.63 18.24 -12.16
C THR A 268 -16.34 16.99 -12.65
N LYS A 269 -16.56 16.87 -13.95
CA LYS A 269 -17.21 15.71 -14.56
C LYS A 269 -16.43 14.40 -14.31
N ILE A 270 -15.11 14.44 -14.42
CA ILE A 270 -14.25 13.25 -14.12
C ILE A 270 -14.40 12.87 -12.64
N MET A 271 -14.44 13.84 -11.72
CA MET A 271 -14.62 13.57 -10.29
C MET A 271 -16.02 13.00 -10.00
N ASP A 272 -17.06 13.61 -10.56
CA ASP A 272 -18.45 13.15 -10.38
C ASP A 272 -18.61 11.70 -10.91
N GLN A 273 -18.00 11.41 -12.06
CA GLN A 273 -17.99 10.08 -12.62
C GLN A 273 -17.20 9.11 -11.72
N ALA A 274 -16.07 9.51 -11.18
CA ALA A 274 -15.30 8.68 -10.26
C ALA A 274 -16.09 8.36 -8.97
N ILE A 275 -16.89 9.29 -8.46
CA ILE A 275 -17.78 9.05 -7.32
C ILE A 275 -18.85 8.00 -7.66
N ILE A 276 -19.35 7.98 -8.90
CA ILE A 276 -20.36 7.01 -9.36
C ILE A 276 -19.73 5.64 -9.60
N ASP A 277 -18.57 5.61 -10.24
CA ASP A 277 -17.89 4.41 -10.75
C ASP A 277 -17.12 3.62 -9.68
N GLN A 278 -16.89 4.24 -8.52
CA GLN A 278 -16.20 3.53 -7.45
C GLN A 278 -16.89 2.20 -7.15
N PRO A 279 -16.14 1.13 -6.82
CA PRO A 279 -16.74 -0.13 -6.45
C PRO A 279 -17.70 0.13 -5.29
N ALA A 280 -19.00 0.05 -5.54
CA ALA A 280 -19.96 0.10 -4.46
C ALA A 280 -19.51 -0.96 -3.45
N ALA A 281 -19.47 -0.62 -2.17
CA ALA A 281 -19.66 -1.66 -1.19
C ALA A 281 -20.97 -2.34 -1.65
N GLU A 282 -20.91 -3.58 -2.06
CA GLU A 282 -22.01 -4.36 -2.70
C GLU A 282 -23.30 -4.44 -1.87
N ASN A 283 -23.59 -3.44 -1.03
CA ASN A 283 -24.65 -3.45 -0.02
C ASN A 283 -25.46 -2.15 0.10
N ALA A 284 -25.44 -1.25 -0.87
CA ALA A 284 -26.19 0.01 -0.77
C ALA A 284 -27.31 0.14 -1.83
N THR A 285 -28.10 -0.89 -2.04
CA THR A 285 -29.43 -0.73 -2.62
C THR A 285 -30.44 -1.33 -1.65
N ASP A 286 -31.23 -0.44 -1.02
CA ASP A 286 -32.46 -0.78 -0.31
C ASP A 286 -33.52 -1.31 -1.30
N GLU A 287 -33.33 -2.52 -1.80
CA GLU A 287 -34.41 -3.42 -2.13
C GLU A 287 -34.44 -4.48 -1.03
N GLU A 288 -35.62 -4.75 -0.47
CA GLU A 288 -35.90 -5.70 0.61
C GLU A 288 -34.98 -6.93 0.51
N GLN A 289 -33.91 -6.95 1.29
CA GLN A 289 -33.00 -8.09 1.27
C GLN A 289 -33.70 -9.28 1.92
N PRO A 290 -33.88 -10.40 1.20
CA PRO A 290 -34.17 -11.65 1.85
C PRO A 290 -33.07 -11.93 2.85
N LYS A 291 -33.41 -12.36 4.07
CA LYS A 291 -32.46 -12.67 5.15
C LYS A 291 -31.20 -13.30 4.58
N LYS A 292 -30.08 -12.56 4.62
CA LYS A 292 -28.79 -13.01 4.08
C LYS A 292 -28.44 -14.38 4.65
N SER A 293 -28.41 -15.37 3.80
CA SER A 293 -27.88 -16.67 4.15
C SER A 293 -26.37 -16.59 4.09
N LEU A 294 -25.67 -16.82 5.20
CA LEU A 294 -24.21 -16.90 5.27
C LEU A 294 -23.62 -17.78 4.15
N LEU A 295 -24.38 -18.75 3.67
CA LEU A 295 -24.00 -19.63 2.56
C LEU A 295 -23.99 -18.91 1.20
N ASN A 296 -24.90 -17.96 0.97
CA ASN A 296 -24.93 -17.18 -0.26
C ASN A 296 -23.78 -16.15 -0.27
N ASP A 297 -23.53 -15.47 0.86
CA ASP A 297 -22.40 -14.54 1.00
C ASP A 297 -21.08 -15.29 0.80
N PHE A 298 -20.93 -16.47 1.39
CA PHE A 298 -19.76 -17.32 1.21
C PHE A 298 -19.59 -17.78 -0.25
N LYS A 299 -20.68 -18.10 -0.94
CA LYS A 299 -20.63 -18.48 -2.35
C LYS A 299 -20.22 -17.29 -3.23
N THR A 300 -20.76 -16.10 -3.00
CA THR A 300 -20.41 -14.86 -3.71
C THR A 300 -18.93 -14.53 -3.52
N ILE A 301 -18.42 -14.61 -2.28
CA ILE A 301 -17.01 -14.42 -1.97
C ILE A 301 -16.13 -15.45 -2.69
N LEU A 302 -16.55 -16.72 -2.71
CA LEU A 302 -15.79 -17.76 -3.42
C LEU A 302 -15.81 -17.58 -4.93
N ASP A 303 -16.94 -17.19 -5.51
CA ASP A 303 -17.05 -16.97 -6.94
C ASP A 303 -16.21 -15.75 -7.38
N GLN A 304 -16.17 -14.71 -6.55
CA GLN A 304 -15.45 -13.47 -6.84
C GLN A 304 -13.95 -13.56 -6.52
N TYR A 305 -13.58 -14.16 -5.40
CA TYR A 305 -12.20 -14.19 -4.89
C TYR A 305 -11.60 -15.60 -4.78
N GLY A 306 -12.33 -16.65 -5.16
CA GLY A 306 -11.91 -18.03 -4.97
C GLY A 306 -10.57 -18.35 -5.62
N ILE A 307 -10.29 -17.82 -6.81
CA ILE A 307 -9.00 -17.99 -7.49
C ILE A 307 -7.86 -17.29 -6.73
N LEU A 308 -8.12 -16.11 -6.16
CA LEU A 308 -7.16 -15.38 -5.33
C LEU A 308 -6.83 -16.15 -4.04
N PHE A 309 -7.86 -16.69 -3.38
CA PHE A 309 -7.68 -17.55 -2.20
C PHE A 309 -6.89 -18.82 -2.52
N LEU A 310 -7.21 -19.50 -3.62
CA LEU A 310 -6.49 -20.69 -4.06
C LEU A 310 -5.02 -20.40 -4.38
N ARG A 311 -4.73 -19.29 -5.06
CA ARG A 311 -3.35 -18.88 -5.35
C ARG A 311 -2.59 -18.49 -4.09
N GLY A 312 -3.19 -17.67 -3.20
CA GLY A 312 -2.59 -17.29 -1.93
C GLY A 312 -2.28 -18.52 -1.06
N THR A 313 -3.25 -19.41 -0.92
CA THR A 313 -3.08 -20.69 -0.21
C THR A 313 -1.99 -21.55 -0.86
N GLY A 314 -2.01 -21.67 -2.20
CA GLY A 314 -1.01 -22.44 -2.95
C GLY A 314 0.40 -21.87 -2.76
N THR A 315 0.57 -20.56 -2.82
CA THR A 315 1.86 -19.90 -2.57
C THR A 315 2.34 -20.11 -1.13
N THR A 316 1.46 -19.97 -0.15
CA THR A 316 1.79 -20.20 1.26
C THR A 316 2.19 -21.64 1.52
N LEU A 317 1.45 -22.63 0.97
CA LEU A 317 1.78 -24.04 1.08
C LEU A 317 3.12 -24.37 0.40
N LEU A 318 3.37 -23.80 -0.78
CA LEU A 318 4.64 -23.97 -1.48
C LEU A 318 5.81 -23.44 -0.65
N LEU A 319 5.70 -22.22 -0.13
CA LEU A 319 6.74 -21.61 0.72
C LEU A 319 6.96 -22.43 1.99
N ALA A 320 5.90 -22.88 2.65
CA ALA A 320 5.97 -23.71 3.84
C ALA A 320 6.65 -25.07 3.54
N LEU A 321 6.28 -25.70 2.43
CA LEU A 321 6.87 -26.98 2.02
C LEU A 321 8.36 -26.83 1.70
N VAL A 322 8.71 -25.85 0.87
CA VAL A 322 10.11 -25.58 0.50
C VAL A 322 10.93 -25.22 1.75
N GLY A 323 10.42 -24.33 2.60
CA GLY A 323 11.07 -23.94 3.84
C GLY A 323 11.31 -25.14 4.78
N THR A 324 10.31 -26.02 4.91
CA THR A 324 10.42 -27.24 5.75
C THR A 324 11.45 -28.21 5.17
N ILE A 325 11.43 -28.46 3.86
CA ILE A 325 12.40 -29.35 3.22
C ILE A 325 13.82 -28.81 3.38
N VAL A 326 14.04 -27.55 3.03
CA VAL A 326 15.35 -26.87 3.14
C VAL A 326 15.83 -26.85 4.59
N GLY A 327 14.97 -26.44 5.52
CA GLY A 327 15.29 -26.44 6.95
C GLY A 327 15.66 -27.82 7.50
N THR A 328 14.92 -28.87 7.09
CA THR A 328 15.20 -30.24 7.48
C THR A 328 16.55 -30.71 6.92
N LEU A 329 16.85 -30.42 5.66
CA LEU A 329 18.13 -30.77 5.04
C LEU A 329 19.32 -30.10 5.73
N ILE A 330 19.18 -28.79 6.01
CA ILE A 330 20.19 -28.01 6.75
C ILE A 330 20.37 -28.58 8.16
N GLY A 331 19.29 -28.86 8.89
CA GLY A 331 19.32 -29.42 10.22
C GLY A 331 19.98 -30.78 10.25
N LEU A 332 19.67 -31.65 9.29
CA LEU A 332 20.26 -32.97 9.15
C LEU A 332 21.77 -32.88 8.84
N LEU A 333 22.17 -31.98 7.94
CA LEU A 333 23.57 -31.72 7.63
C LEU A 333 24.36 -31.26 8.87
N ILE A 334 23.81 -30.32 9.61
CA ILE A 334 24.40 -29.82 10.86
C ILE A 334 24.52 -30.97 11.88
N GLY A 335 23.48 -31.79 12.03
CA GLY A 335 23.47 -32.95 12.90
C GLY A 335 24.57 -33.96 12.55
N VAL A 336 24.73 -34.30 11.28
CA VAL A 336 25.77 -35.19 10.78
C VAL A 336 27.16 -34.64 11.07
N ILE A 337 27.41 -33.36 10.80
CA ILE A 337 28.71 -32.71 11.05
C ILE A 337 29.05 -32.75 12.55
N ARG A 338 28.11 -32.46 13.42
CA ARG A 338 28.33 -32.46 14.88
C ARG A 338 28.54 -33.84 15.50
N THR A 339 28.03 -34.88 14.86
CA THR A 339 28.18 -36.28 15.33
C THR A 339 29.40 -36.99 14.73
N MET A 340 30.19 -36.33 13.86
CA MET A 340 31.42 -36.93 13.33
C MET A 340 32.42 -37.25 14.43
N PRO A 341 33.05 -38.43 14.38
CA PRO A 341 34.06 -38.81 15.35
C PRO A 341 35.28 -37.87 15.30
N VAL A 342 35.88 -37.67 16.47
CA VAL A 342 37.05 -36.80 16.62
C VAL A 342 38.24 -37.35 15.83
N PRO A 343 38.86 -36.59 14.92
CA PRO A 343 39.99 -37.04 14.12
C PRO A 343 41.27 -37.06 14.96
N GLU A 344 42.10 -38.11 14.75
CA GLU A 344 43.39 -38.26 15.43
C GLU A 344 44.43 -37.21 15.05
N ASN A 345 44.27 -36.59 13.89
CA ASN A 345 45.20 -35.55 13.38
C ASN A 345 44.86 -34.19 14.02
N LYS A 346 45.88 -33.60 14.70
CA LYS A 346 45.76 -32.33 15.42
C LYS A 346 45.22 -31.16 14.55
N GLY A 347 45.59 -31.10 13.27
CA GLY A 347 45.07 -30.04 12.35
C GLY A 347 43.61 -30.23 11.99
N LYS A 348 43.18 -31.48 11.75
CA LYS A 348 41.76 -31.80 11.48
C LYS A 348 40.89 -31.61 12.73
N TYR A 349 41.43 -31.89 13.90
CA TYR A 349 40.76 -31.64 15.18
C TYR A 349 40.50 -30.15 15.41
N ALA A 350 41.52 -29.30 15.16
CA ALA A 350 41.35 -27.85 15.29
C ALA A 350 40.29 -27.31 14.32
N LEU A 351 40.29 -27.77 13.07
CA LEU A 351 39.30 -27.43 12.07
C LEU A 351 37.88 -27.83 12.48
N GLN A 352 37.71 -29.07 12.97
CA GLN A 352 36.40 -29.56 13.44
C GLN A 352 35.88 -28.74 14.64
N LYS A 353 36.77 -28.32 15.54
CA LYS A 353 36.42 -27.49 16.69
C LYS A 353 35.94 -26.11 16.25
N VAL A 354 36.57 -25.47 15.24
CA VAL A 354 36.14 -24.21 14.68
C VAL A 354 34.78 -24.33 13.98
N ILE A 355 34.59 -25.39 13.17
CA ILE A 355 33.32 -25.64 12.51
C ILE A 355 32.20 -25.84 13.53
N ASN A 356 32.39 -26.66 14.56
CA ASN A 356 31.41 -26.88 15.59
C ASN A 356 31.11 -25.63 16.40
N TRP A 357 32.07 -24.72 16.62
CA TRP A 357 31.86 -23.46 17.27
C TRP A 357 30.99 -22.52 16.41
N LEU A 358 31.28 -22.40 15.11
CA LEU A 358 30.49 -21.64 14.15
C LEU A 358 29.05 -22.14 14.06
N LEU A 359 28.86 -23.49 13.97
CA LEU A 359 27.53 -24.10 13.95
C LEU A 359 26.77 -23.86 15.26
N SER A 360 27.46 -23.85 16.39
CA SER A 360 26.84 -23.57 17.69
C SER A 360 26.40 -22.11 17.76
N ALA A 361 27.23 -21.17 17.31
CA ALA A 361 26.86 -19.74 17.23
C ALA A 361 25.67 -19.52 16.30
N TYR A 362 25.67 -20.17 15.13
CA TYR A 362 24.53 -20.14 14.20
C TYR A 362 23.22 -20.61 14.86
N ILE A 363 23.24 -21.78 15.50
CA ILE A 363 22.06 -22.34 16.19
C ILE A 363 21.59 -21.41 17.30
N GLU A 364 22.51 -20.83 18.09
CA GLU A 364 22.18 -19.95 19.20
C GLU A 364 21.49 -18.66 18.71
N VAL A 365 22.00 -18.05 17.62
CA VAL A 365 21.38 -16.86 17.01
C VAL A 365 19.95 -17.15 16.56
N PHE A 366 19.74 -18.24 15.82
CA PHE A 366 18.40 -18.58 15.32
C PHE A 366 17.44 -19.02 16.43
N ARG A 367 17.93 -19.66 17.48
CA ARG A 367 17.12 -20.10 18.62
C ARG A 367 16.75 -18.96 19.55
N SER A 368 17.63 -17.97 19.72
CA SER A 368 17.42 -16.82 20.62
C SER A 368 16.66 -15.65 19.97
N THR A 369 16.53 -15.65 18.63
CA THR A 369 15.81 -14.60 17.92
C THR A 369 14.30 -14.93 17.89
N PRO A 370 13.41 -14.05 18.37
CA PRO A 370 11.98 -14.26 18.30
C PRO A 370 11.50 -14.46 16.87
N MET A 371 10.53 -15.37 16.65
CA MET A 371 10.00 -15.65 15.29
C MET A 371 9.50 -14.42 14.54
N MET A 372 8.99 -13.39 15.25
CA MET A 372 8.56 -12.11 14.65
C MET A 372 9.69 -11.25 14.05
N VAL A 373 10.94 -11.54 14.38
CA VAL A 373 12.11 -10.83 13.82
C VAL A 373 12.72 -11.61 12.65
N GLN A 374 12.32 -12.88 12.47
CA GLN A 374 12.81 -13.77 11.42
C GLN A 374 11.91 -13.79 10.17
N ALA A 375 10.68 -13.21 10.26
CA ALA A 375 9.72 -13.05 9.18
C ALA A 375 9.81 -11.66 8.57
#